data_0e406f99498980a7cf2fd51e2988870d
#
_entry.id   0e406f99498980a7cf2fd51e2988870d
#
_cell.length_a   1.000
_cell.length_b   1.000
_cell.length_c   1.000
_cell.angle_alpha   90.00
_cell.angle_beta   90.00
_cell.angle_gamma   90.00
#
_symmetry.space_group_name_H-M   'P 1'
#
loop_
_entity.id
_entity.type
_entity.pdbx_description
1 polymer ?
#
loop_
_entity_poly.entity_id
_entity_poly.type
_entity_poly.pdbx_seq_one_letter_code
_entity_poly.pdbx_strand_id
1 'polypeptide(L)'
;MKKTLVSIVLVMVAVAAAQDAAPQQQTQPTAPQQQPQSSAPQQPSAQPPTGQGTTPTGQTPPSSAGQAPAGQAPAGQAPAAPVAPQQKKEIKDPAEYNAYVGAVQQTDPRAKVSALEAFLQQFPNSVMKVDALEQLMAAYEQTNNSAKMSEAANRLLQADPNNLRALALLAYSKRRAAESNQNPQQNLSEAAQAGEHGLQALQSAAKPEGMSDTDFQKLKTQTSVIFNGVVGLNALQNKDYPKAQQHLRAAVEGNPNNLNDVYPLALSYFPPAPPKNPNQPNAPPPPPNPNEVEGLYFVARAANLAAGSPAQAQIADFGKKRYTKYHGSDQGWNELVATAKTTPLPPQGFTIAAAPPPPTPAQQAANLVGKTPAKQMSFAEWELVLSSGNQEAANTVWNAIKGVPLQVQAQVLKASPSRLELAASVDDIDAKRTDIILQMAAPIPARLMPKEGTTIPVEGIPVSYEPNPFVMTMTKGVLLRTAAPKKAAPKKGARRTTSSQ
;
A
#
# COMPACT_ATOMS: atom_id res chain seq x y z
N MET A 1 -14.19 -9.23 -6.70
CA MET A 1 -13.10 -8.30 -6.36
C MET A 1 -12.48 -8.48 -4.95
N LYS A 2 -13.14 -9.15 -3.97
CA LYS A 2 -12.56 -9.38 -2.61
C LYS A 2 -11.43 -10.43 -2.54
N LYS A 3 -11.27 -11.27 -3.57
CA LYS A 3 -10.23 -12.33 -3.61
C LYS A 3 -8.89 -11.90 -4.22
N THR A 4 -8.84 -10.78 -4.93
CA THR A 4 -7.66 -10.35 -5.70
C THR A 4 -6.59 -9.63 -4.85
N LEU A 5 -6.97 -8.91 -3.79
CA LEU A 5 -6.01 -8.19 -2.94
C LEU A 5 -5.22 -9.13 -2.01
N VAL A 6 -5.88 -10.18 -1.49
CA VAL A 6 -5.22 -11.20 -0.67
C VAL A 6 -4.25 -12.04 -1.50
N SER A 7 -4.58 -12.31 -2.78
CA SER A 7 -3.71 -13.05 -3.68
C SER A 7 -2.46 -12.28 -4.11
N ILE A 8 -2.51 -10.94 -4.20
CA ILE A 8 -1.34 -10.13 -4.60
C ILE A 8 -0.28 -10.10 -3.49
N VAL A 9 -0.70 -10.05 -2.22
CA VAL A 9 0.24 -10.16 -1.09
C VAL A 9 0.84 -11.56 -1.00
N LEU A 10 0.07 -12.60 -1.35
CA LEU A 10 0.50 -14.00 -1.26
C LEU A 10 1.49 -14.41 -2.38
N VAL A 11 1.40 -13.83 -3.59
CA VAL A 11 2.29 -14.16 -4.72
C VAL A 11 3.72 -13.61 -4.51
N MET A 12 3.89 -12.60 -3.63
CA MET A 12 5.21 -12.01 -3.35
C MET A 12 6.13 -12.90 -2.50
N VAL A 13 5.59 -13.89 -1.82
CA VAL A 13 6.34 -14.77 -0.90
C VAL A 13 7.32 -15.70 -1.62
N ALA A 14 7.05 -16.06 -2.87
CA ALA A 14 7.91 -16.98 -3.62
C ALA A 14 9.24 -16.37 -4.12
N VAL A 15 9.38 -15.03 -4.08
CA VAL A 15 10.54 -14.33 -4.67
C VAL A 15 11.64 -14.04 -3.64
N ALA A 16 11.31 -13.94 -2.36
CA ALA A 16 12.29 -13.64 -1.30
C ALA A 16 13.30 -14.79 -1.03
N ALA A 17 12.96 -16.02 -1.40
CA ALA A 17 13.85 -17.18 -1.22
C ALA A 17 15.03 -17.24 -2.20
N ALA A 18 15.02 -16.41 -3.26
CA ALA A 18 16.06 -16.44 -4.29
C ALA A 18 17.15 -15.36 -4.13
N GLN A 19 17.01 -14.42 -3.20
CA GLN A 19 17.96 -13.30 -3.05
C GLN A 19 19.03 -13.50 -1.96
N ASP A 20 18.93 -14.53 -1.12
CA ASP A 20 19.94 -14.84 -0.09
C ASP A 20 21.07 -15.79 -0.58
N ALA A 21 21.05 -16.20 -1.84
CA ALA A 21 22.15 -16.97 -2.42
C ALA A 21 23.12 -16.05 -3.17
N ALA A 22 24.03 -15.41 -2.44
CA ALA A 22 25.25 -14.87 -3.04
C ALA A 22 26.09 -16.03 -3.60
N PRO A 23 26.61 -15.96 -4.83
CA PRO A 23 27.47 -17.01 -5.36
C PRO A 23 28.79 -17.06 -4.59
N GLN A 24 28.95 -18.11 -3.80
CA GLN A 24 30.29 -18.46 -3.29
C GLN A 24 31.17 -18.84 -4.48
N GLN A 25 32.13 -17.99 -4.81
CA GLN A 25 33.22 -18.36 -5.69
C GLN A 25 34.02 -19.47 -5.04
N GLN A 26 33.90 -20.67 -5.60
CA GLN A 26 34.81 -21.77 -5.35
C GLN A 26 36.21 -21.40 -5.87
N THR A 27 37.13 -21.10 -4.97
CA THR A 27 38.55 -21.09 -5.27
C THR A 27 39.09 -22.52 -5.11
N GLN A 28 39.45 -23.13 -6.22
CA GLN A 28 40.26 -24.37 -6.23
C GLN A 28 41.66 -24.13 -5.64
N PRO A 29 42.25 -25.11 -4.94
CA PRO A 29 43.61 -25.01 -4.43
C PRO A 29 44.61 -25.33 -5.49
N THR A 30 45.54 -24.43 -5.75
CA THR A 30 46.78 -24.70 -6.50
C THR A 30 47.95 -24.78 -5.52
N ALA A 31 48.76 -25.82 -5.70
CA ALA A 31 49.90 -26.23 -4.88
C ALA A 31 51.12 -25.27 -4.98
N PRO A 32 52.11 -25.40 -4.11
CA PRO A 32 53.06 -24.36 -3.73
C PRO A 32 54.27 -24.26 -4.64
N GLN A 33 54.75 -23.04 -4.88
CA GLN A 33 56.11 -22.81 -5.42
C GLN A 33 56.88 -21.81 -4.54
N GLN A 34 58.14 -22.15 -4.40
CA GLN A 34 59.21 -21.72 -3.52
C GLN A 34 59.57 -20.23 -3.55
N GLN A 35 60.08 -19.78 -2.41
CA GLN A 35 60.77 -18.50 -2.17
C GLN A 35 62.05 -18.36 -3.00
N PRO A 36 62.57 -17.11 -3.17
CA PRO A 36 63.77 -16.77 -2.41
C PRO A 36 63.75 -15.43 -1.68
N GLN A 37 64.56 -15.39 -0.65
CA GLN A 37 64.85 -14.37 0.34
C GLN A 37 65.60 -13.13 -0.20
N SER A 38 65.62 -12.11 0.68
CA SER A 38 66.59 -11.05 0.93
C SER A 38 66.05 -9.65 0.59
N SER A 39 66.15 -8.60 1.35
CA SER A 39 67.00 -8.19 2.49
C SER A 39 66.42 -6.83 3.00
N ALA A 40 66.46 -6.60 4.28
CA ALA A 40 66.30 -5.25 4.88
C ALA A 40 67.61 -4.43 4.68
N PRO A 41 67.58 -3.08 4.77
CA PRO A 41 67.85 -2.47 6.08
C PRO A 41 67.25 -1.10 6.43
N GLN A 42 67.09 -0.90 7.73
CA GLN A 42 67.37 0.28 8.57
C GLN A 42 66.59 1.63 8.44
N GLN A 43 66.08 1.97 9.60
CA GLN A 43 65.71 3.29 10.07
C GLN A 43 66.89 4.29 10.06
N PRO A 44 66.61 5.64 10.15
CA PRO A 44 66.85 6.25 11.48
C PRO A 44 65.81 7.26 11.99
N SER A 45 65.87 7.37 13.27
CA SER A 45 65.15 8.25 14.19
C SER A 45 65.52 9.75 14.01
N ALA A 46 64.55 10.67 14.36
CA ALA A 46 64.89 11.94 14.99
C ALA A 46 63.67 12.55 15.70
N GLN A 47 63.89 12.97 16.92
CA GLN A 47 63.01 13.63 17.88
C GLN A 47 63.09 15.16 17.75
N PRO A 48 62.32 15.95 18.56
CA PRO A 48 61.66 17.22 18.20
C PRO A 48 62.46 18.47 18.61
N PRO A 49 61.92 19.68 18.42
CA PRO A 49 62.08 20.67 19.47
C PRO A 49 60.85 21.42 19.93
N THR A 50 60.90 21.68 21.18
CA THR A 50 60.13 22.54 22.07
C THR A 50 60.15 24.04 21.68
N GLY A 51 59.13 24.78 22.11
CA GLY A 51 59.11 26.24 22.08
C GLY A 51 57.81 26.85 22.56
N GLN A 52 57.85 27.23 23.75
CA GLN A 52 57.08 28.10 24.65
C GLN A 52 56.46 29.37 24.05
N GLY A 53 55.27 29.73 24.63
CA GLY A 53 55.09 31.01 25.30
C GLY A 53 54.10 31.97 24.70
N THR A 54 53.08 32.27 25.40
CA THR A 54 52.65 33.49 26.11
C THR A 54 51.19 33.84 25.96
N THR A 55 50.52 33.87 27.10
CA THR A 55 49.28 34.66 27.35
C THR A 55 49.61 36.15 27.41
N PRO A 56 48.68 37.09 27.20
CA PRO A 56 47.87 37.58 28.33
C PRO A 56 46.41 38.04 28.06
N THR A 57 45.62 37.88 29.11
CA THR A 57 44.63 38.77 29.79
C THR A 57 43.83 39.84 29.02
N GLY A 58 42.47 39.75 29.21
CA GLY A 58 41.81 40.94 29.76
C GLY A 58 40.51 41.40 29.15
N GLN A 59 39.46 41.36 29.95
CA GLN A 59 38.36 42.34 30.09
C GLN A 59 36.97 41.96 29.55
N THR A 60 36.07 41.70 30.51
CA THR A 60 34.62 41.96 30.54
C THR A 60 34.34 43.39 31.01
N PRO A 61 33.05 43.85 31.09
CA PRO A 61 31.81 43.82 30.30
C PRO A 61 31.31 45.24 29.92
N PRO A 62 30.09 45.58 29.58
CA PRO A 62 28.91 45.50 30.45
C PRO A 62 27.53 45.20 29.77
N SER A 63 26.58 44.90 30.63
CA SER A 63 25.14 44.74 30.52
C SER A 63 24.36 45.82 29.76
N SER A 64 23.28 45.45 29.11
CA SER A 64 22.02 46.22 29.14
C SER A 64 20.81 45.33 29.08
N ALA A 65 19.88 45.60 29.98
CA ALA A 65 18.62 44.90 30.23
C ALA A 65 17.57 45.21 29.17
N GLY A 66 16.74 44.19 28.83
CA GLY A 66 15.52 44.38 28.10
C GLY A 66 14.52 43.28 28.53
N GLN A 67 13.44 43.74 29.12
CA GLN A 67 12.35 42.97 29.74
C GLN A 67 11.63 42.02 28.77
N ALA A 68 11.26 40.87 29.31
CA ALA A 68 10.34 39.87 28.72
C ALA A 68 8.88 40.27 28.89
N PRO A 69 7.97 39.69 28.11
CA PRO A 69 6.64 39.36 28.60
C PRO A 69 6.47 37.87 28.82
N ALA A 70 5.74 37.56 29.88
CA ALA A 70 5.37 36.23 30.35
C ALA A 70 4.54 35.43 29.33
N GLY A 71 4.94 34.23 29.05
CA GLY A 71 4.17 33.23 28.32
C GLY A 71 4.28 31.87 29.03
N GLN A 72 3.15 31.26 29.23
CA GLN A 72 2.80 30.08 30.02
C GLN A 72 3.77 28.90 29.86
N ALA A 73 4.12 28.29 30.98
CA ALA A 73 4.87 27.03 31.07
C ALA A 73 4.00 25.85 30.65
N PRO A 74 4.54 24.86 29.87
CA PRO A 74 3.91 23.57 29.72
C PRO A 74 4.23 22.69 30.93
N ALA A 75 3.23 21.89 31.33
CA ALA A 75 3.22 20.97 32.45
C ALA A 75 4.42 20.02 32.47
N GLY A 76 4.95 19.82 33.66
CA GLY A 76 6.17 19.11 33.94
C GLY A 76 6.21 17.67 33.42
N GLN A 77 7.27 17.35 32.72
CA GLN A 77 7.79 15.99 32.61
C GLN A 77 8.41 15.62 33.96
N ALA A 78 7.92 14.52 34.55
CA ALA A 78 8.55 13.91 35.71
C ALA A 78 10.01 13.57 35.38
N PRO A 79 10.96 13.79 36.29
CA PRO A 79 12.35 13.42 36.06
C PRO A 79 12.45 11.88 35.90
N ALA A 80 13.12 11.46 34.81
CA ALA A 80 13.46 10.07 34.60
C ALA A 80 14.20 9.53 35.83
N ALA A 81 13.71 8.42 36.38
CA ALA A 81 14.38 7.74 37.48
C ALA A 81 15.84 7.44 37.11
N PRO A 82 16.80 7.60 38.03
CA PRO A 82 18.19 7.31 37.74
C PRO A 82 18.34 5.83 37.38
N VAL A 83 18.93 5.57 36.21
CA VAL A 83 19.31 4.21 35.80
C VAL A 83 20.27 3.66 36.83
N ALA A 84 19.86 2.61 37.56
CA ALA A 84 20.70 1.96 38.52
C ALA A 84 21.99 1.48 37.86
N PRO A 85 23.17 1.62 38.49
CA PRO A 85 24.43 1.16 37.92
C PRO A 85 24.33 -0.34 37.68
N GLN A 86 24.59 -0.80 36.46
CA GLN A 86 24.63 -2.23 36.12
C GLN A 86 25.71 -2.88 36.99
N GLN A 87 25.28 -3.77 37.90
CA GLN A 87 26.22 -4.59 38.70
C GLN A 87 27.00 -5.49 37.75
N LYS A 88 28.34 -5.48 37.82
CA LYS A 88 29.20 -6.42 37.10
C LYS A 88 28.74 -7.84 37.38
N LYS A 89 28.40 -8.59 36.33
CA LYS A 89 28.07 -10.01 36.40
C LYS A 89 29.33 -10.77 36.76
N GLU A 90 29.42 -11.30 37.98
CA GLU A 90 30.57 -12.11 38.47
C GLU A 90 30.09 -13.51 38.88
N ILE A 91 30.69 -14.52 38.24
CA ILE A 91 30.47 -15.91 38.66
C ILE A 91 31.40 -16.19 39.84
N LYS A 92 30.81 -16.53 40.99
CA LYS A 92 31.58 -16.83 42.20
C LYS A 92 31.95 -18.31 42.33
N ASP A 93 31.16 -19.21 41.73
CA ASP A 93 31.43 -20.65 41.75
C ASP A 93 32.45 -21.01 40.65
N PRO A 94 33.62 -21.59 41.03
CA PRO A 94 34.63 -22.00 40.05
C PRO A 94 34.12 -23.07 39.05
N ALA A 95 33.20 -23.94 39.47
CA ALA A 95 32.63 -24.96 38.59
C ALA A 95 31.71 -24.31 37.52
N GLU A 96 30.88 -23.36 37.94
CA GLU A 96 30.03 -22.59 37.06
C GLU A 96 30.89 -21.75 36.08
N TYR A 97 31.93 -21.08 36.57
CA TYR A 97 32.84 -20.29 35.74
C TYR A 97 33.53 -21.14 34.68
N ASN A 98 34.10 -22.29 35.05
CA ASN A 98 34.78 -23.18 34.11
C ASN A 98 33.83 -23.77 33.07
N ALA A 99 32.60 -24.11 33.46
CA ALA A 99 31.56 -24.60 32.57
C ALA A 99 31.15 -23.51 31.53
N TYR A 100 30.92 -22.27 31.99
CA TYR A 100 30.57 -21.14 31.13
C TYR A 100 31.70 -20.82 30.15
N VAL A 101 32.91 -20.60 30.64
CA VAL A 101 34.07 -20.26 29.79
C VAL A 101 34.36 -21.38 28.81
N GLY A 102 34.34 -22.64 29.27
CA GLY A 102 34.50 -23.79 28.39
C GLY A 102 33.47 -23.89 27.30
N ALA A 103 32.20 -23.50 27.57
CA ALA A 103 31.14 -23.47 26.58
C ALA A 103 31.32 -22.33 25.56
N VAL A 104 31.66 -21.12 26.02
CA VAL A 104 31.82 -19.94 25.15
C VAL A 104 33.03 -20.05 24.25
N GLN A 105 34.12 -20.69 24.73
CA GLN A 105 35.35 -20.89 23.96
C GLN A 105 35.24 -21.97 22.89
N GLN A 106 34.15 -22.76 22.82
CA GLN A 106 33.97 -23.71 21.71
C GLN A 106 33.91 -22.97 20.36
N THR A 107 34.75 -23.42 19.43
CA THR A 107 34.81 -22.88 18.07
C THR A 107 33.92 -23.64 17.11
N ASP A 108 33.69 -24.93 17.33
CA ASP A 108 32.69 -25.72 16.59
C ASP A 108 31.28 -25.38 17.05
N PRO A 109 30.38 -24.95 16.15
CA PRO A 109 29.03 -24.53 16.52
C PRO A 109 28.20 -25.64 17.21
N ARG A 110 28.36 -26.90 16.81
CA ARG A 110 27.63 -28.01 17.42
C ARG A 110 28.15 -28.34 18.83
N ALA A 111 29.47 -28.31 19.01
CA ALA A 111 30.08 -28.45 20.33
C ALA A 111 29.66 -27.29 21.25
N LYS A 112 29.62 -26.04 20.71
CA LYS A 112 29.15 -24.87 21.45
C LYS A 112 27.69 -25.02 21.88
N VAL A 113 26.79 -25.49 21.03
CA VAL A 113 25.39 -25.78 21.36
C VAL A 113 25.33 -26.77 22.51
N SER A 114 26.04 -27.93 22.42
CA SER A 114 26.02 -28.96 23.46
C SER A 114 26.55 -28.45 24.78
N ALA A 115 27.62 -27.69 24.77
CA ALA A 115 28.22 -27.13 25.98
C ALA A 115 27.36 -26.06 26.64
N LEU A 116 26.73 -25.17 25.85
CA LEU A 116 25.82 -24.13 26.35
C LEU A 116 24.53 -24.73 26.92
N GLU A 117 23.96 -25.76 26.26
CA GLU A 117 22.77 -26.45 26.79
C GLU A 117 23.10 -27.16 28.10
N ALA A 118 24.26 -27.84 28.22
CA ALA A 118 24.72 -28.45 29.44
C ALA A 118 24.93 -27.41 30.56
N PHE A 119 25.56 -26.28 30.26
CA PHE A 119 25.72 -25.16 31.21
C PHE A 119 24.38 -24.65 31.71
N LEU A 120 23.42 -24.36 30.82
CA LEU A 120 22.09 -23.86 31.20
C LEU A 120 21.25 -24.86 31.99
N GLN A 121 21.49 -26.17 31.78
CA GLN A 121 20.86 -27.23 32.55
C GLN A 121 21.49 -27.35 33.94
N GLN A 122 22.80 -27.26 34.04
CA GLN A 122 23.53 -27.43 35.31
C GLN A 122 23.42 -26.18 36.19
N PHE A 123 23.40 -24.98 35.56
CA PHE A 123 23.35 -23.69 36.26
C PHE A 123 22.14 -22.83 35.82
N PRO A 124 20.89 -23.27 36.09
CA PRO A 124 19.68 -22.61 35.58
C PRO A 124 19.47 -21.18 36.09
N ASN A 125 20.11 -20.83 37.23
CA ASN A 125 20.04 -19.52 37.87
C ASN A 125 21.32 -18.72 37.74
N SER A 126 22.22 -19.09 36.80
CA SER A 126 23.46 -18.38 36.53
C SER A 126 23.21 -16.90 36.20
N VAL A 127 24.09 -16.04 36.72
CA VAL A 127 24.14 -14.62 36.33
C VAL A 127 24.47 -14.43 34.84
N MET A 128 25.05 -15.47 34.22
CA MET A 128 25.39 -15.52 32.79
C MET A 128 24.29 -16.15 31.91
N LYS A 129 23.13 -16.48 32.47
CA LYS A 129 22.03 -17.15 31.76
C LYS A 129 21.61 -16.40 30.48
N VAL A 130 21.47 -15.08 30.57
CA VAL A 130 21.09 -14.25 29.43
C VAL A 130 22.15 -14.31 28.33
N ASP A 131 23.42 -14.14 28.73
CA ASP A 131 24.55 -14.18 27.77
C ASP A 131 24.70 -15.59 27.16
N ALA A 132 24.55 -16.65 27.97
CA ALA A 132 24.58 -18.03 27.47
C ALA A 132 23.45 -18.32 26.49
N LEU A 133 22.24 -17.83 26.74
CA LEU A 133 21.10 -17.98 25.82
C LEU A 133 21.29 -17.19 24.51
N GLU A 134 21.89 -15.97 24.56
CA GLU A 134 22.26 -15.23 23.35
C GLU A 134 23.28 -15.99 22.50
N GLN A 135 24.34 -16.53 23.14
CA GLN A 135 25.33 -17.35 22.47
C GLN A 135 24.74 -18.65 21.90
N LEU A 136 23.82 -19.28 22.62
CA LEU A 136 23.13 -20.49 22.18
C LEU A 136 22.25 -20.21 20.93
N MET A 137 21.53 -19.09 20.96
CA MET A 137 20.71 -18.64 19.81
C MET A 137 21.60 -18.44 18.58
N ALA A 138 22.74 -17.76 18.72
CA ALA A 138 23.70 -17.56 17.63
C ALA A 138 24.34 -18.89 17.15
N ALA A 139 24.61 -19.84 18.05
CA ALA A 139 25.13 -21.16 17.69
C ALA A 139 24.09 -22.01 16.94
N TYR A 140 22.79 -21.91 17.31
CA TYR A 140 21.71 -22.56 16.55
C TYR A 140 21.52 -21.95 15.16
N GLU A 141 21.72 -20.64 14.99
CA GLU A 141 21.74 -19.99 13.68
C GLU A 141 22.85 -20.58 12.78
N GLN A 142 24.08 -20.68 13.30
CA GLN A 142 25.22 -21.24 12.56
C GLN A 142 25.02 -22.73 12.18
N THR A 143 24.23 -23.47 12.97
CA THR A 143 23.87 -24.86 12.65
C THR A 143 22.60 -24.98 11.79
N ASN A 144 22.01 -23.87 11.34
CA ASN A 144 20.76 -23.79 10.57
C ASN A 144 19.56 -24.48 11.28
N ASN A 145 19.54 -24.50 12.62
CA ASN A 145 18.45 -25.08 13.40
C ASN A 145 17.47 -24.02 13.86
N SER A 146 16.61 -23.56 12.93
CA SER A 146 15.67 -22.47 13.17
C SER A 146 14.65 -22.78 14.29
N ALA A 147 14.24 -24.04 14.44
CA ALA A 147 13.31 -24.43 15.51
C ALA A 147 13.94 -24.25 16.89
N LYS A 148 15.16 -24.76 17.08
CA LYS A 148 15.90 -24.61 18.34
C LYS A 148 16.37 -23.17 18.59
N MET A 149 16.68 -22.43 17.55
CA MET A 149 16.95 -20.99 17.66
C MET A 149 15.75 -20.24 18.21
N SER A 150 14.54 -20.52 17.71
CA SER A 150 13.30 -19.90 18.22
C SER A 150 12.98 -20.33 19.67
N GLU A 151 13.26 -21.59 20.03
CA GLU A 151 13.13 -22.06 21.41
C GLU A 151 14.09 -21.32 22.35
N ALA A 152 15.36 -21.16 21.95
CA ALA A 152 16.36 -20.41 22.71
C ALA A 152 15.96 -18.93 22.87
N ALA A 153 15.42 -18.31 21.81
CA ALA A 153 14.87 -16.94 21.88
C ALA A 153 13.73 -16.81 22.89
N ASN A 154 12.80 -17.77 22.93
CA ASN A 154 11.72 -17.77 23.90
C ASN A 154 12.25 -17.93 25.36
N ARG A 155 13.22 -18.80 25.55
CA ARG A 155 13.91 -18.95 26.88
C ARG A 155 14.63 -17.66 27.28
N LEU A 156 15.23 -16.98 26.29
CA LEU A 156 15.90 -15.70 26.51
C LEU A 156 14.90 -14.60 26.92
N LEU A 157 13.73 -14.52 26.27
CA LEU A 157 12.68 -13.56 26.64
C LEU A 157 12.03 -13.85 27.99
N GLN A 158 12.05 -15.10 28.48
CA GLN A 158 11.66 -15.42 29.85
C GLN A 158 12.67 -14.90 30.89
N ALA A 159 13.96 -14.80 30.53
CA ALA A 159 15.01 -14.30 31.39
C ALA A 159 15.21 -12.76 31.27
N ASP A 160 15.07 -12.24 30.08
CA ASP A 160 15.15 -10.82 29.70
C ASP A 160 14.06 -10.47 28.70
N PRO A 161 12.87 -10.04 29.17
CA PRO A 161 11.73 -9.74 28.30
C PRO A 161 12.01 -8.64 27.26
N ASN A 162 12.97 -7.75 27.52
CA ASN A 162 13.30 -6.62 26.67
C ASN A 162 14.49 -6.90 25.74
N ASN A 163 14.93 -8.14 25.62
CA ASN A 163 16.06 -8.49 24.77
C ASN A 163 15.77 -8.22 23.29
N LEU A 164 16.42 -7.18 22.75
CA LEU A 164 16.16 -6.70 21.37
C LEU A 164 16.45 -7.76 20.31
N ARG A 165 17.48 -8.61 20.52
CA ARG A 165 17.84 -9.66 19.55
C ARG A 165 16.80 -10.76 19.50
N ALA A 166 16.34 -11.20 20.67
CA ALA A 166 15.32 -12.24 20.77
C ALA A 166 13.97 -11.75 20.21
N LEU A 167 13.55 -10.52 20.56
CA LEU A 167 12.34 -9.90 20.00
C LEU A 167 12.41 -9.77 18.48
N ALA A 168 13.56 -9.31 17.95
CA ALA A 168 13.74 -9.18 16.51
C ALA A 168 13.72 -10.53 15.79
N LEU A 169 14.34 -11.55 16.39
CA LEU A 169 14.31 -12.91 15.85
C LEU A 169 12.88 -13.47 15.80
N LEU A 170 12.11 -13.33 16.88
CA LEU A 170 10.71 -13.77 16.89
C LEU A 170 9.87 -13.01 15.86
N ALA A 171 9.98 -11.68 15.82
CA ALA A 171 9.29 -10.86 14.83
C ALA A 171 9.61 -11.31 13.41
N TYR A 172 10.90 -11.51 13.09
CA TYR A 172 11.36 -11.94 11.78
C TYR A 172 10.90 -13.36 11.44
N SER A 173 11.08 -14.32 12.34
CA SER A 173 10.71 -15.73 12.09
C SER A 173 9.21 -15.90 11.89
N LYS A 174 8.39 -15.21 12.71
CA LYS A 174 6.93 -15.20 12.58
C LYS A 174 6.46 -14.53 11.28
N ARG A 175 7.09 -13.42 10.88
CA ARG A 175 6.86 -12.82 9.57
C ARG A 175 7.16 -13.80 8.45
N ARG A 176 8.30 -14.46 8.45
CA ARG A 176 8.65 -15.47 7.44
C ARG A 176 7.67 -16.63 7.39
N ALA A 177 7.19 -17.12 8.54
CA ALA A 177 6.16 -18.16 8.60
C ALA A 177 4.85 -17.66 7.94
N ALA A 178 4.44 -16.43 8.22
CA ALA A 178 3.27 -15.81 7.60
C ALA A 178 3.44 -15.67 6.08
N GLU A 179 4.59 -15.19 5.62
CA GLU A 179 4.95 -15.06 4.21
C GLU A 179 4.98 -16.42 3.50
N SER A 180 5.38 -17.50 4.20
CA SER A 180 5.34 -18.87 3.70
C SER A 180 3.96 -19.54 3.81
N ASN A 181 2.91 -18.77 4.02
CA ASN A 181 1.51 -19.21 4.15
C ASN A 181 1.25 -20.20 5.31
N GLN A 182 2.08 -20.16 6.34
CA GLN A 182 1.89 -20.92 7.60
C GLN A 182 1.07 -20.06 8.56
N ASN A 183 -0.20 -20.37 8.76
CA ASN A 183 -1.11 -19.60 9.62
C ASN A 183 -0.89 -18.07 9.50
N PRO A 184 -1.00 -17.48 8.29
CA PRO A 184 -0.43 -16.18 7.98
C PRO A 184 -0.97 -15.06 8.88
N GLN A 185 -2.26 -15.07 9.19
CA GLN A 185 -2.86 -14.05 10.04
C GLN A 185 -2.37 -14.12 11.48
N GLN A 186 -2.30 -15.34 12.05
CA GLN A 186 -1.82 -15.55 13.42
C GLN A 186 -0.34 -15.18 13.54
N ASN A 187 0.52 -15.73 12.65
CA ASN A 187 1.94 -15.47 12.70
C ASN A 187 2.28 -14.00 12.48
N LEU A 188 1.56 -13.30 11.60
CA LEU A 188 1.78 -11.87 11.41
C LEU A 188 1.32 -11.05 12.63
N SER A 189 0.23 -11.45 13.30
CA SER A 189 -0.20 -10.82 14.55
C SER A 189 0.83 -11.02 15.68
N GLU A 190 1.37 -12.23 15.82
CA GLU A 190 2.43 -12.54 16.79
C GLU A 190 3.73 -11.79 16.48
N ALA A 191 4.10 -11.69 15.18
CA ALA A 191 5.24 -10.88 14.75
C ALA A 191 5.06 -9.39 15.12
N ALA A 192 3.85 -8.85 14.92
CA ALA A 192 3.56 -7.47 15.25
C ALA A 192 3.60 -7.21 16.75
N GLN A 193 3.10 -8.14 17.58
CA GLN A 193 3.20 -8.04 19.05
C GLN A 193 4.67 -8.01 19.52
N ALA A 194 5.51 -8.89 18.97
CA ALA A 194 6.95 -8.87 19.24
C ALA A 194 7.59 -7.57 18.75
N GLY A 195 7.14 -7.05 17.59
CA GLY A 195 7.59 -5.77 17.04
C GLY A 195 7.20 -4.57 17.90
N GLU A 196 5.95 -4.48 18.36
CA GLU A 196 5.48 -3.41 19.25
C GLU A 196 6.23 -3.41 20.57
N HIS A 197 6.42 -4.61 21.18
CA HIS A 197 7.24 -4.77 22.37
C HIS A 197 8.70 -4.34 22.12
N GLY A 198 9.28 -4.74 20.97
CA GLY A 198 10.63 -4.34 20.59
C GLY A 198 10.79 -2.84 20.41
N LEU A 199 9.81 -2.15 19.81
CA LEU A 199 9.80 -0.69 19.70
C LEU A 199 9.75 0.01 21.07
N GLN A 200 9.00 -0.55 22.03
CA GLN A 200 8.99 -0.04 23.41
C GLN A 200 10.33 -0.29 24.09
N ALA A 201 10.88 -1.50 23.97
CA ALA A 201 12.18 -1.85 24.55
C ALA A 201 13.32 -0.97 24.02
N LEU A 202 13.28 -0.58 22.73
CA LEU A 202 14.25 0.32 22.12
C LEU A 202 14.34 1.71 22.80
N GLN A 203 13.24 2.18 23.38
CA GLN A 203 13.20 3.51 24.04
C GLN A 203 14.03 3.54 25.31
N SER A 204 14.09 2.43 26.05
CA SER A 204 14.79 2.29 27.32
C SER A 204 16.04 1.38 27.25
N ALA A 205 16.38 0.90 26.03
CA ALA A 205 17.47 -0.05 25.85
C ALA A 205 18.80 0.53 26.33
N ALA A 206 19.43 -0.11 27.30
CA ALA A 206 20.78 0.16 27.73
C ALA A 206 21.80 -0.62 26.88
N LYS A 207 22.96 -0.02 26.66
CA LYS A 207 24.03 -0.70 25.93
C LYS A 207 24.56 -1.89 26.74
N PRO A 208 24.57 -3.12 26.16
CA PRO A 208 25.14 -4.28 26.81
C PRO A 208 26.62 -4.06 27.17
N GLU A 209 27.04 -4.66 28.28
CA GLU A 209 28.45 -4.62 28.71
C GLU A 209 29.35 -5.24 27.63
N GLY A 210 30.49 -4.59 27.34
CA GLY A 210 31.42 -5.05 26.31
C GLY A 210 31.03 -4.70 24.87
N MET A 211 29.83 -4.17 24.61
CA MET A 211 29.43 -3.73 23.27
C MET A 211 29.93 -2.31 22.98
N SER A 212 30.47 -2.08 21.77
CA SER A 212 30.83 -0.72 21.33
C SER A 212 29.57 0.14 21.11
N ASP A 213 29.70 1.47 21.19
CA ASP A 213 28.59 2.39 20.89
C ASP A 213 28.12 2.22 19.43
N THR A 214 29.05 2.04 18.52
CA THR A 214 28.76 1.80 17.10
C THR A 214 27.93 0.55 16.89
N ASP A 215 28.31 -0.58 17.52
CA ASP A 215 27.59 -1.84 17.39
C ASP A 215 26.20 -1.76 18.04
N PHE A 216 26.09 -1.03 19.16
CA PHE A 216 24.81 -0.81 19.81
C PHE A 216 23.87 0.04 18.93
N GLN A 217 24.36 1.12 18.32
CA GLN A 217 23.55 1.90 17.40
C GLN A 217 23.14 1.09 16.16
N LYS A 218 24.05 0.29 15.63
CA LYS A 218 23.74 -0.65 14.54
C LYS A 218 22.66 -1.65 14.93
N LEU A 219 22.74 -2.26 16.12
CA LEU A 219 21.73 -3.15 16.65
C LEU A 219 20.38 -2.45 16.76
N LYS A 220 20.33 -1.26 17.33
CA LYS A 220 19.10 -0.45 17.46
C LYS A 220 18.47 -0.15 16.11
N THR A 221 19.28 0.27 15.12
CA THR A 221 18.79 0.56 13.77
C THR A 221 18.24 -0.70 13.10
N GLN A 222 18.98 -1.80 13.12
CA GLN A 222 18.56 -3.05 12.48
C GLN A 222 17.28 -3.63 13.10
N THR A 223 17.21 -3.65 14.44
CA THR A 223 16.01 -4.16 15.12
C THR A 223 14.81 -3.25 14.93
N SER A 224 15.01 -1.91 14.91
CA SER A 224 13.96 -0.94 14.61
C SER A 224 13.34 -1.17 13.23
N VAL A 225 14.15 -1.46 12.20
CA VAL A 225 13.66 -1.80 10.84
C VAL A 225 12.77 -3.03 10.88
N ILE A 226 13.22 -4.10 11.56
CA ILE A 226 12.44 -5.35 11.68
C ILE A 226 11.12 -5.09 12.38
N PHE A 227 11.15 -4.41 13.54
CA PHE A 227 9.96 -4.14 14.34
C PHE A 227 8.94 -3.27 13.58
N ASN A 228 9.40 -2.18 12.98
CA ASN A 228 8.54 -1.33 12.18
C ASN A 228 7.96 -2.07 10.96
N GLY A 229 8.75 -2.89 10.28
CA GLY A 229 8.28 -3.68 9.14
C GLY A 229 7.12 -4.63 9.48
N VAL A 230 7.22 -5.36 10.62
CA VAL A 230 6.15 -6.30 11.01
C VAL A 230 4.91 -5.60 11.54
N VAL A 231 5.07 -4.51 12.32
CA VAL A 231 3.94 -3.72 12.82
C VAL A 231 3.18 -3.07 11.67
N GLY A 232 3.91 -2.48 10.73
CA GLY A 232 3.30 -1.83 9.58
C GLY A 232 2.63 -2.82 8.61
N LEU A 233 3.22 -4.00 8.40
CA LEU A 233 2.61 -5.04 7.55
C LEU A 233 1.31 -5.58 8.18
N ASN A 234 1.28 -5.82 9.49
CA ASN A 234 0.07 -6.23 10.21
C ASN A 234 -1.01 -5.14 10.17
N ALA A 235 -0.64 -3.88 10.34
CA ALA A 235 -1.55 -2.74 10.21
C ALA A 235 -2.17 -2.67 8.80
N LEU A 236 -1.36 -2.87 7.74
CA LEU A 236 -1.85 -2.92 6.35
C LEU A 236 -2.86 -4.06 6.16
N GLN A 237 -2.58 -5.24 6.69
CA GLN A 237 -3.50 -6.39 6.59
C GLN A 237 -4.83 -6.11 7.30
N ASN A 238 -4.79 -5.40 8.42
CA ASN A 238 -5.96 -4.97 9.18
C ASN A 238 -6.61 -3.70 8.60
N LYS A 239 -6.09 -3.16 7.47
CA LYS A 239 -6.58 -1.95 6.80
C LYS A 239 -6.44 -0.68 7.63
N ASP A 240 -5.57 -0.68 8.61
CA ASP A 240 -5.15 0.53 9.32
C ASP A 240 -4.04 1.22 8.50
N TYR A 241 -4.47 1.93 7.45
CA TYR A 241 -3.56 2.56 6.50
C TYR A 241 -2.66 3.62 7.12
N PRO A 242 -3.14 4.49 8.04
CA PRO A 242 -2.27 5.47 8.70
C PRO A 242 -1.16 4.82 9.52
N LYS A 243 -1.49 3.81 10.34
CA LYS A 243 -0.49 3.05 11.12
C LYS A 243 0.47 2.29 10.20
N ALA A 244 -0.03 1.70 9.12
CA ALA A 244 0.78 1.02 8.13
C ALA A 244 1.79 1.98 7.47
N GLN A 245 1.36 3.15 7.03
CA GLN A 245 2.24 4.19 6.45
C GLN A 245 3.31 4.63 7.42
N GLN A 246 2.95 4.93 8.66
CA GLN A 246 3.89 5.36 9.69
C GLN A 246 5.01 4.34 9.90
N HIS A 247 4.65 3.09 10.16
CA HIS A 247 5.63 2.06 10.51
C HIS A 247 6.40 1.55 9.29
N LEU A 248 5.73 1.30 8.14
CA LEU A 248 6.43 0.86 6.94
C LEU A 248 7.39 1.94 6.41
N ARG A 249 7.02 3.23 6.53
CA ARG A 249 7.94 4.32 6.17
C ARG A 249 9.19 4.27 7.02
N ALA A 250 9.07 4.14 8.34
CA ALA A 250 10.22 4.02 9.24
C ALA A 250 11.10 2.80 8.91
N ALA A 251 10.49 1.68 8.52
CA ALA A 251 11.22 0.50 8.07
C ALA A 251 11.98 0.76 6.75
N VAL A 252 11.33 1.40 5.77
CA VAL A 252 11.90 1.72 4.45
C VAL A 252 13.00 2.79 4.56
N GLU A 253 12.86 3.78 5.43
CA GLU A 253 13.92 4.77 5.70
C GLU A 253 15.18 4.11 6.26
N GLY A 254 15.03 3.09 7.12
CA GLY A 254 16.14 2.31 7.65
C GLY A 254 16.70 1.27 6.68
N ASN A 255 15.89 0.74 5.77
CA ASN A 255 16.31 -0.19 4.71
C ASN A 255 15.49 -0.02 3.42
N PRO A 256 15.85 0.93 2.56
CA PRO A 256 15.08 1.25 1.35
C PRO A 256 15.22 0.21 0.22
N ASN A 257 15.99 -0.84 0.42
CA ASN A 257 16.20 -1.92 -0.56
C ASN A 257 15.37 -3.17 -0.25
N ASN A 258 14.61 -3.18 0.84
CA ASN A 258 13.76 -4.31 1.19
C ASN A 258 12.42 -4.25 0.46
N LEU A 259 12.27 -5.03 -0.60
CA LEU A 259 11.02 -5.12 -1.36
C LEU A 259 9.82 -5.47 -0.47
N ASN A 260 10.03 -6.31 0.56
CA ASN A 260 8.99 -6.77 1.46
C ASN A 260 8.45 -5.67 2.39
N ASP A 261 9.12 -4.51 2.49
CA ASP A 261 8.63 -3.33 3.19
C ASP A 261 8.22 -2.22 2.21
N VAL A 262 8.99 -2.03 1.11
CA VAL A 262 8.73 -0.98 0.11
C VAL A 262 7.40 -1.20 -0.61
N TYR A 263 7.07 -2.43 -1.01
CA TYR A 263 5.82 -2.68 -1.73
C TYR A 263 4.58 -2.59 -0.82
N PRO A 264 4.55 -3.16 0.40
CA PRO A 264 3.49 -2.89 1.36
C PRO A 264 3.31 -1.41 1.71
N LEU A 265 4.41 -0.64 1.84
CA LEU A 265 4.33 0.81 2.01
C LEU A 265 3.59 1.45 0.83
N ALA A 266 3.98 1.12 -0.40
CA ALA A 266 3.27 1.62 -1.59
C ALA A 266 1.77 1.30 -1.55
N LEU A 267 1.41 0.06 -1.20
CA LEU A 267 0.01 -0.38 -1.14
C LEU A 267 -0.80 0.36 -0.07
N SER A 268 -0.17 0.79 1.02
CA SER A 268 -0.85 1.52 2.10
C SER A 268 -1.39 2.89 1.65
N TYR A 269 -0.84 3.46 0.60
CA TYR A 269 -1.31 4.72 0.00
C TYR A 269 -2.50 4.56 -0.96
N PHE A 270 -2.92 3.32 -1.26
CA PHE A 270 -4.02 3.04 -2.17
C PHE A 270 -5.18 2.32 -1.47
N PRO A 271 -5.81 2.94 -0.46
CA PRO A 271 -6.97 2.34 0.18
C PRO A 271 -8.08 2.07 -0.85
N PRO A 272 -8.92 1.04 -0.66
CA PRO A 272 -10.09 0.83 -1.48
C PRO A 272 -10.97 2.08 -1.47
N ALA A 273 -11.53 2.43 -2.63
CA ALA A 273 -12.52 3.50 -2.68
C ALA A 273 -13.67 3.19 -1.72
N PRO A 274 -14.23 4.20 -1.03
CA PRO A 274 -15.43 4.01 -0.22
C PRO A 274 -16.57 3.47 -1.11
N PRO A 275 -17.49 2.69 -0.54
CA PRO A 275 -18.65 2.23 -1.29
C PRO A 275 -19.43 3.44 -1.80
N LYS A 276 -19.95 3.34 -3.05
CA LYS A 276 -20.82 4.39 -3.60
C LYS A 276 -22.01 4.60 -2.67
N ASN A 277 -22.33 5.86 -2.42
CA ASN A 277 -23.53 6.21 -1.66
C ASN A 277 -24.76 5.79 -2.49
N PRO A 278 -25.61 4.88 -2.00
CA PRO A 278 -26.80 4.44 -2.74
C PRO A 278 -27.80 5.58 -2.99
N ASN A 279 -27.76 6.63 -2.17
CA ASN A 279 -28.61 7.81 -2.33
C ASN A 279 -28.05 8.84 -3.32
N GLN A 280 -26.82 8.63 -3.81
CA GLN A 280 -26.16 9.50 -4.76
C GLN A 280 -25.37 8.67 -5.79
N PRO A 281 -26.03 7.82 -6.59
CA PRO A 281 -25.37 6.89 -7.51
C PRO A 281 -24.50 7.61 -8.56
N ASN A 282 -24.88 8.85 -8.92
CA ASN A 282 -24.24 9.68 -9.93
C ASN A 282 -23.33 10.77 -9.34
N ALA A 283 -22.97 10.66 -8.05
CA ALA A 283 -22.00 11.60 -7.46
C ALA A 283 -20.69 11.56 -8.26
N PRO A 284 -20.08 12.73 -8.56
CA PRO A 284 -18.80 12.76 -9.24
C PRO A 284 -17.76 11.98 -8.43
N PRO A 285 -16.80 11.32 -9.09
CA PRO A 285 -15.72 10.63 -8.38
C PRO A 285 -14.98 11.64 -7.48
N PRO A 286 -14.52 11.20 -6.30
CA PRO A 286 -13.74 12.07 -5.42
C PRO A 286 -12.48 12.53 -6.16
N PRO A 287 -11.97 13.74 -5.86
CA PRO A 287 -10.73 14.22 -6.43
C PRO A 287 -9.57 13.26 -6.14
N PRO A 288 -8.52 13.23 -6.97
CA PRO A 288 -7.33 12.44 -6.72
C PRO A 288 -6.75 12.74 -5.33
N ASN A 289 -6.43 11.69 -4.57
CA ASN A 289 -5.85 11.84 -3.24
C ASN A 289 -4.36 12.22 -3.37
N PRO A 290 -3.91 13.39 -2.89
CA PRO A 290 -2.51 13.80 -2.97
C PRO A 290 -1.53 12.80 -2.34
N ASN A 291 -1.97 12.05 -1.33
CA ASN A 291 -1.15 11.03 -0.68
C ASN A 291 -0.80 9.86 -1.62
N GLU A 292 -1.56 9.66 -2.71
CA GLU A 292 -1.23 8.64 -3.71
C GLU A 292 0.11 8.90 -4.42
N VAL A 293 0.58 10.14 -4.46
CA VAL A 293 1.87 10.53 -5.10
C VAL A 293 3.04 9.76 -4.49
N GLU A 294 3.11 9.67 -3.17
CA GLU A 294 4.13 8.87 -2.49
C GLU A 294 3.98 7.37 -2.78
N GLY A 295 2.74 6.88 -2.78
CA GLY A 295 2.45 5.49 -3.15
C GLY A 295 2.93 5.16 -4.57
N LEU A 296 2.74 6.08 -5.53
CA LEU A 296 3.23 5.93 -6.90
C LEU A 296 4.76 5.86 -6.96
N TYR A 297 5.45 6.67 -6.16
CA TYR A 297 6.90 6.59 -6.04
C TYR A 297 7.38 5.25 -5.53
N PHE A 298 6.81 4.78 -4.41
CA PHE A 298 7.21 3.51 -3.81
C PHE A 298 6.81 2.29 -4.65
N VAL A 299 5.73 2.37 -5.43
CA VAL A 299 5.41 1.30 -6.39
C VAL A 299 6.42 1.24 -7.54
N ALA A 300 6.88 2.40 -8.03
CA ALA A 300 7.94 2.45 -9.03
C ALA A 300 9.27 1.92 -8.46
N ARG A 301 9.59 2.24 -7.20
CA ARG A 301 10.73 1.67 -6.47
C ARG A 301 10.61 0.16 -6.33
N ALA A 302 9.45 -0.35 -5.90
CA ALA A 302 9.17 -1.78 -5.75
C ALA A 302 9.34 -2.54 -7.08
N ALA A 303 8.89 -1.98 -8.21
CA ALA A 303 9.10 -2.56 -9.53
C ALA A 303 10.57 -2.71 -9.88
N ASN A 304 11.42 -1.73 -9.50
CA ASN A 304 12.87 -1.82 -9.67
C ASN A 304 13.52 -2.89 -8.77
N LEU A 305 13.08 -2.95 -7.50
CA LEU A 305 13.59 -3.94 -6.54
C LEU A 305 13.18 -5.38 -6.91
N ALA A 306 12.05 -5.54 -7.60
CA ALA A 306 11.57 -6.82 -8.10
C ALA A 306 12.25 -7.24 -9.42
N ALA A 307 13.24 -6.51 -9.92
CA ALA A 307 13.88 -6.77 -11.20
C ALA A 307 14.39 -8.21 -11.30
N GLY A 308 14.11 -8.87 -12.43
CA GLY A 308 14.46 -10.26 -12.69
C GLY A 308 13.52 -11.29 -12.05
N SER A 309 12.52 -10.87 -11.27
CA SER A 309 11.52 -11.75 -10.67
C SER A 309 10.20 -11.78 -11.47
N PRO A 310 9.40 -12.85 -11.36
CA PRO A 310 8.06 -12.90 -11.96
C PRO A 310 7.11 -11.79 -11.48
N ALA A 311 7.35 -11.23 -10.29
CA ALA A 311 6.53 -10.17 -9.71
C ALA A 311 6.77 -8.79 -10.35
N GLN A 312 7.92 -8.57 -10.99
CA GLN A 312 8.29 -7.28 -11.58
C GLN A 312 7.22 -6.72 -12.52
N ALA A 313 6.78 -7.55 -13.48
CA ALA A 313 5.80 -7.14 -14.47
C ALA A 313 4.44 -6.77 -13.84
N GLN A 314 4.01 -7.53 -12.82
CA GLN A 314 2.75 -7.28 -12.12
C GLN A 314 2.80 -6.00 -11.31
N ILE A 315 3.91 -5.73 -10.60
CA ILE A 315 4.10 -4.51 -9.81
C ILE A 315 4.17 -3.29 -10.74
N ALA A 316 4.93 -3.39 -11.85
CA ALA A 316 5.05 -2.31 -12.82
C ALA A 316 3.70 -1.99 -13.50
N ASP A 317 2.94 -3.01 -13.91
CA ASP A 317 1.61 -2.84 -14.51
C ASP A 317 0.62 -2.23 -13.51
N PHE A 318 0.61 -2.69 -12.27
CA PHE A 318 -0.19 -2.07 -11.21
C PHE A 318 0.16 -0.59 -11.01
N GLY A 319 1.46 -0.28 -10.92
CA GLY A 319 1.94 1.09 -10.74
C GLY A 319 1.57 1.98 -11.92
N LYS A 320 1.78 1.51 -13.15
CA LYS A 320 1.43 2.22 -14.38
C LYS A 320 -0.07 2.52 -14.46
N LYS A 321 -0.93 1.55 -14.11
CA LYS A 321 -2.38 1.75 -14.07
C LYS A 321 -2.80 2.78 -13.02
N ARG A 322 -2.18 2.76 -11.83
CA ARG A 322 -2.42 3.76 -10.79
C ARG A 322 -1.94 5.14 -11.20
N TYR A 323 -0.75 5.22 -11.79
CA TYR A 323 -0.19 6.46 -12.32
C TYR A 323 -1.10 7.08 -13.39
N THR A 324 -1.52 6.27 -14.38
CA THR A 324 -2.43 6.73 -15.44
C THR A 324 -3.77 7.22 -14.88
N LYS A 325 -4.31 6.52 -13.86
CA LYS A 325 -5.53 6.97 -13.19
C LYS A 325 -5.36 8.31 -12.47
N TYR A 326 -4.21 8.53 -11.82
CA TYR A 326 -3.90 9.76 -11.08
C TYR A 326 -3.58 10.92 -12.01
N HIS A 327 -2.71 10.70 -12.99
CA HIS A 327 -2.17 11.73 -13.89
C HIS A 327 -3.03 11.98 -15.15
N GLY A 328 -3.88 11.01 -15.51
CA GLY A 328 -4.70 11.08 -16.74
C GLY A 328 -4.04 10.46 -17.98
N SER A 329 -2.75 10.18 -17.96
CA SER A 329 -1.99 9.50 -19.01
C SER A 329 -0.84 8.70 -18.42
N ASP A 330 -0.18 7.85 -19.20
CA ASP A 330 1.03 7.13 -18.77
C ASP A 330 2.34 7.91 -19.05
N GLN A 331 2.23 9.12 -19.58
CA GLN A 331 3.38 10.00 -19.81
C GLN A 331 4.05 10.35 -18.47
N GLY A 332 5.37 10.17 -18.38
CA GLY A 332 6.14 10.38 -17.14
C GLY A 332 6.29 9.13 -16.26
N TRP A 333 5.58 8.03 -16.52
CA TRP A 333 5.74 6.79 -15.75
C TRP A 333 7.15 6.21 -15.84
N ASN A 334 7.73 6.15 -17.03
CA ASN A 334 9.07 5.59 -17.22
C ASN A 334 10.15 6.45 -16.54
N GLU A 335 10.00 7.75 -16.55
CA GLU A 335 10.86 8.71 -15.86
C GLU A 335 10.77 8.54 -14.34
N LEU A 336 9.56 8.30 -13.82
CA LEU A 336 9.36 8.00 -12.41
C LEU A 336 10.08 6.69 -12.03
N VAL A 337 9.94 5.64 -12.83
CA VAL A 337 10.62 4.36 -12.61
C VAL A 337 12.14 4.54 -12.64
N ALA A 338 12.67 5.31 -13.59
CA ALA A 338 14.10 5.60 -13.68
C ALA A 338 14.60 6.39 -12.46
N THR A 339 13.85 7.39 -12.01
CA THR A 339 14.17 8.18 -10.81
C THR A 339 14.16 7.29 -9.56
N ALA A 340 13.11 6.50 -9.37
CA ALA A 340 12.97 5.61 -8.21
C ALA A 340 14.01 4.47 -8.19
N LYS A 341 14.69 4.19 -9.30
CA LYS A 341 15.80 3.24 -9.34
C LYS A 341 17.05 3.75 -8.61
N THR A 342 17.37 5.02 -8.83
CA THR A 342 18.60 5.65 -8.31
C THR A 342 18.39 6.36 -6.98
N THR A 343 17.19 6.87 -6.73
CA THR A 343 16.83 7.60 -5.52
C THR A 343 15.89 6.73 -4.67
N PRO A 344 16.34 6.20 -3.53
CA PRO A 344 15.55 5.22 -2.76
C PRO A 344 14.26 5.78 -2.14
N LEU A 345 14.27 7.05 -1.76
CA LEU A 345 13.14 7.76 -1.15
C LEU A 345 12.70 8.91 -2.07
N PRO A 346 11.41 9.31 -2.04
CA PRO A 346 10.97 10.45 -2.82
C PRO A 346 11.75 11.72 -2.46
N PRO A 347 12.24 12.49 -3.44
CA PRO A 347 12.91 13.76 -3.18
C PRO A 347 12.00 14.73 -2.44
N GLN A 348 12.58 15.66 -1.72
CA GLN A 348 11.80 16.71 -1.06
C GLN A 348 11.01 17.53 -2.10
N GLY A 349 9.71 17.69 -1.86
CA GLY A 349 8.82 18.41 -2.79
C GLY A 349 8.44 17.58 -4.03
N PHE A 350 8.67 16.28 -4.05
CA PHE A 350 8.24 15.42 -5.16
C PHE A 350 6.73 15.50 -5.37
N THR A 351 6.32 15.77 -6.60
CA THR A 351 4.91 15.88 -7.00
C THR A 351 4.67 15.19 -8.34
N ILE A 352 3.44 14.77 -8.54
CA ILE A 352 2.92 14.33 -9.84
C ILE A 352 1.67 15.18 -10.10
N ALA A 353 1.56 15.78 -11.29
CA ALA A 353 0.37 16.53 -11.66
C ALA A 353 -0.84 15.58 -11.71
N ALA A 354 -1.91 15.94 -11.02
CA ALA A 354 -3.14 15.17 -11.07
C ALA A 354 -3.87 15.41 -12.40
N ALA A 355 -4.62 14.42 -12.88
CA ALA A 355 -5.53 14.59 -13.99
C ALA A 355 -6.52 15.73 -13.68
N PRO A 356 -6.88 16.56 -14.67
CA PRO A 356 -7.94 17.52 -14.46
C PRO A 356 -9.23 16.80 -14.05
N PRO A 357 -10.03 17.38 -13.16
CA PRO A 357 -11.27 16.76 -12.74
C PRO A 357 -12.17 16.51 -13.95
N PRO A 358 -12.95 15.44 -13.97
CA PRO A 358 -13.90 15.21 -15.04
C PRO A 358 -14.85 16.40 -15.14
N PRO A 359 -15.28 16.75 -16.36
CA PRO A 359 -16.17 17.89 -16.54
C PRO A 359 -17.46 17.70 -15.72
N THR A 360 -17.88 18.74 -15.03
CA THR A 360 -19.14 18.74 -14.28
C THR A 360 -20.34 18.52 -15.21
N PRO A 361 -21.51 18.07 -14.71
CA PRO A 361 -22.72 17.96 -15.54
C PRO A 361 -23.02 19.24 -16.32
N ALA A 362 -22.84 20.40 -15.69
CA ALA A 362 -23.04 21.69 -16.34
C ALA A 362 -22.05 21.94 -17.50
N GLN A 363 -20.78 21.54 -17.35
CA GLN A 363 -19.78 21.61 -18.41
C GLN A 363 -20.04 20.58 -19.52
N GLN A 364 -20.48 19.36 -19.15
CA GLN A 364 -20.87 18.34 -20.12
C GLN A 364 -22.05 18.82 -20.98
N ALA A 365 -23.06 19.43 -20.36
CA ALA A 365 -24.20 20.02 -21.05
C ALA A 365 -23.78 21.13 -22.01
N ALA A 366 -22.90 22.06 -21.58
CA ALA A 366 -22.38 23.10 -22.45
C ALA A 366 -21.63 22.54 -23.66
N ASN A 367 -20.76 21.55 -23.43
CA ASN A 367 -19.99 20.86 -24.46
C ASN A 367 -20.91 20.13 -25.46
N LEU A 368 -21.97 19.51 -24.97
CA LEU A 368 -22.92 18.75 -25.79
C LEU A 368 -23.73 19.68 -26.67
N VAL A 369 -24.28 20.77 -26.14
CA VAL A 369 -25.03 21.78 -26.90
C VAL A 369 -24.16 22.45 -27.96
N GLY A 370 -22.87 22.64 -27.68
CA GLY A 370 -21.92 23.18 -28.68
C GLY A 370 -21.57 22.23 -29.82
N LYS A 371 -21.81 20.90 -29.65
CA LYS A 371 -21.44 19.88 -30.65
C LYS A 371 -22.62 19.25 -31.36
N THR A 372 -23.76 19.07 -30.67
CA THR A 372 -24.90 18.32 -31.17
C THR A 372 -26.14 19.21 -31.21
N PRO A 373 -26.77 19.38 -32.37
CA PRO A 373 -28.06 20.10 -32.44
C PRO A 373 -29.12 19.42 -31.53
N ALA A 374 -29.86 20.20 -30.77
CA ALA A 374 -30.83 19.69 -29.78
C ALA A 374 -31.83 18.65 -30.34
N LYS A 375 -32.27 18.80 -31.61
CA LYS A 375 -33.18 17.86 -32.26
C LYS A 375 -32.55 16.53 -32.66
N GLN A 376 -31.23 16.41 -32.62
CA GLN A 376 -30.48 15.20 -32.95
C GLN A 376 -29.98 14.49 -31.70
N MET A 377 -30.16 15.09 -30.51
CA MET A 377 -29.82 14.49 -29.23
C MET A 377 -30.75 13.31 -28.94
N SER A 378 -30.21 12.31 -28.27
CA SER A 378 -30.97 11.21 -27.65
C SER A 378 -31.76 11.73 -26.42
N PHE A 379 -32.69 10.94 -25.92
CA PHE A 379 -33.42 11.27 -24.72
C PHE A 379 -32.50 11.44 -23.51
N ALA A 380 -31.52 10.53 -23.32
CA ALA A 380 -30.55 10.63 -22.24
C ALA A 380 -29.68 11.90 -22.34
N GLU A 381 -29.38 12.39 -23.55
CA GLU A 381 -28.67 13.66 -23.74
C GLU A 381 -29.57 14.86 -23.40
N TRP A 382 -30.87 14.83 -23.74
CA TRP A 382 -31.81 15.85 -23.27
C TRP A 382 -31.89 15.86 -21.74
N GLU A 383 -32.06 14.69 -21.12
CA GLU A 383 -32.07 14.57 -19.66
C GLU A 383 -30.81 15.16 -19.04
N LEU A 384 -29.62 14.77 -19.53
CA LEU A 384 -28.33 15.30 -19.06
C LEU A 384 -28.32 16.84 -19.10
N VAL A 385 -28.73 17.44 -20.24
CA VAL A 385 -28.68 18.90 -20.39
C VAL A 385 -29.71 19.59 -19.52
N LEU A 386 -30.95 19.09 -19.49
CA LEU A 386 -32.06 19.72 -18.78
C LEU A 386 -31.95 19.58 -17.24
N SER A 387 -31.22 18.57 -16.75
CA SER A 387 -30.94 18.33 -15.32
C SER A 387 -29.59 18.84 -14.86
N SER A 388 -28.72 19.32 -15.76
CA SER A 388 -27.32 19.65 -15.48
C SER A 388 -27.08 20.85 -14.55
N GLY A 389 -28.08 21.67 -14.34
CA GLY A 389 -27.96 22.99 -13.67
C GLY A 389 -27.38 24.09 -14.55
N ASN A 390 -27.04 23.82 -15.82
CA ASN A 390 -26.63 24.84 -16.80
C ASN A 390 -27.85 25.43 -17.47
N GLN A 391 -28.31 26.58 -16.98
CA GLN A 391 -29.55 27.22 -17.45
C GLN A 391 -29.51 27.61 -18.91
N GLU A 392 -28.37 28.05 -19.44
CA GLU A 392 -28.21 28.45 -20.84
C GLU A 392 -28.34 27.23 -21.78
N ALA A 393 -27.64 26.17 -21.48
CA ALA A 393 -27.72 24.92 -22.21
C ALA A 393 -29.12 24.31 -22.14
N ALA A 394 -29.75 24.31 -20.95
CA ALA A 394 -31.10 23.82 -20.74
C ALA A 394 -32.11 24.64 -21.58
N ASN A 395 -32.03 25.97 -21.55
CA ASN A 395 -32.89 26.84 -22.35
C ASN A 395 -32.72 26.58 -23.84
N THR A 396 -31.51 26.42 -24.33
CA THR A 396 -31.21 26.12 -25.74
C THR A 396 -31.88 24.82 -26.19
N VAL A 397 -31.73 23.74 -25.39
CA VAL A 397 -32.36 22.46 -25.73
C VAL A 397 -33.87 22.53 -25.59
N TRP A 398 -34.36 23.10 -24.47
CA TRP A 398 -35.80 23.16 -24.18
C TRP A 398 -36.56 23.96 -25.28
N ASN A 399 -36.06 25.10 -25.69
CA ASN A 399 -36.67 25.90 -26.75
C ASN A 399 -36.69 25.18 -28.09
N ALA A 400 -35.77 24.30 -28.36
CA ALA A 400 -35.70 23.54 -29.61
C ALA A 400 -36.66 22.32 -29.65
N ILE A 401 -36.99 21.73 -28.46
CA ILE A 401 -37.79 20.51 -28.36
C ILE A 401 -39.23 20.78 -27.86
N LYS A 402 -39.47 21.82 -27.08
CA LYS A 402 -40.79 22.17 -26.57
C LYS A 402 -41.78 22.39 -27.71
N GLY A 403 -42.93 21.76 -27.62
CA GLY A 403 -43.98 21.88 -28.63
C GLY A 403 -43.70 21.12 -29.94
N VAL A 404 -42.60 20.42 -30.06
CA VAL A 404 -42.25 19.62 -31.25
C VAL A 404 -42.58 18.14 -30.99
N PRO A 405 -43.19 17.41 -31.94
CA PRO A 405 -43.37 15.96 -31.82
C PRO A 405 -42.02 15.25 -31.74
N LEU A 406 -41.79 14.46 -30.66
CA LEU A 406 -40.59 13.69 -30.47
C LEU A 406 -40.92 12.21 -30.39
N GLN A 407 -40.07 11.39 -31.03
CA GLN A 407 -40.16 9.92 -30.94
C GLN A 407 -39.12 9.40 -29.98
N VAL A 408 -39.56 8.60 -29.01
CA VAL A 408 -38.72 8.04 -27.97
C VAL A 408 -38.98 6.55 -27.83
N GLN A 409 -37.91 5.76 -27.65
CA GLN A 409 -37.99 4.37 -27.21
C GLN A 409 -37.95 4.36 -25.67
N ALA A 410 -39.04 3.83 -25.03
CA ALA A 410 -39.07 3.84 -23.58
C ALA A 410 -39.73 2.58 -23.02
N GLN A 411 -39.29 2.14 -21.84
CA GLN A 411 -39.88 1.04 -21.12
C GLN A 411 -41.11 1.52 -20.35
N VAL A 412 -42.19 0.75 -20.45
CA VAL A 412 -43.45 1.03 -19.74
C VAL A 412 -43.28 0.64 -18.27
N LEU A 413 -43.37 1.60 -17.37
CA LEU A 413 -43.38 1.35 -15.92
C LEU A 413 -44.82 1.23 -15.40
N LYS A 414 -45.74 2.09 -15.94
CA LYS A 414 -47.16 2.04 -15.60
C LYS A 414 -47.99 2.49 -16.78
N ALA A 415 -49.09 1.80 -17.03
CA ALA A 415 -49.99 2.09 -18.12
C ALA A 415 -51.43 2.28 -17.66
N SER A 416 -52.06 3.37 -18.17
CA SER A 416 -53.47 3.63 -18.05
C SER A 416 -54.05 4.11 -19.38
N PRO A 417 -55.37 4.09 -19.60
CA PRO A 417 -55.91 4.47 -20.90
C PRO A 417 -55.55 5.89 -21.38
N SER A 418 -55.36 6.84 -20.49
CA SER A 418 -55.06 8.22 -20.82
C SER A 418 -53.64 8.67 -20.56
N ARG A 419 -52.81 7.80 -19.88
CA ARG A 419 -51.48 8.18 -19.40
C ARG A 419 -50.54 6.99 -19.33
N LEU A 420 -49.29 7.14 -19.80
CA LEU A 420 -48.20 6.22 -19.59
C LEU A 420 -47.13 6.88 -18.71
N GLU A 421 -46.56 6.09 -17.78
CA GLU A 421 -45.33 6.42 -17.05
C GLU A 421 -44.23 5.52 -17.64
N LEU A 422 -43.17 6.16 -18.14
CA LEU A 422 -42.16 5.50 -18.95
C LEU A 422 -40.75 5.79 -18.38
N ALA A 423 -39.81 4.90 -18.69
CA ALA A 423 -38.39 5.11 -18.48
C ALA A 423 -37.68 4.97 -19.83
N ALA A 424 -36.94 6.01 -20.25
CA ALA A 424 -36.28 6.07 -21.53
C ALA A 424 -34.76 6.07 -21.41
N SER A 425 -34.17 6.62 -20.34
CA SER A 425 -32.74 6.51 -20.07
C SER A 425 -32.39 5.14 -19.48
N VAL A 426 -31.17 4.65 -19.73
CA VAL A 426 -30.70 3.34 -19.22
C VAL A 426 -30.73 3.31 -17.69
N ASP A 427 -30.27 4.40 -17.07
CA ASP A 427 -30.20 4.54 -15.62
C ASP A 427 -31.59 4.50 -14.98
N ASP A 428 -32.60 5.07 -15.63
CA ASP A 428 -33.98 5.10 -15.13
C ASP A 428 -34.73 3.78 -15.41
N ILE A 429 -34.41 3.09 -16.50
CA ILE A 429 -34.89 1.73 -16.75
C ILE A 429 -34.41 0.78 -15.66
N ASP A 430 -33.11 0.82 -15.33
CA ASP A 430 -32.50 -0.04 -14.29
C ASP A 430 -33.02 0.30 -12.89
N ALA A 431 -33.24 1.58 -12.63
CA ALA A 431 -33.79 2.10 -11.37
C ALA A 431 -35.31 1.97 -11.26
N LYS A 432 -36.01 1.61 -12.36
CA LYS A 432 -37.48 1.63 -12.48
C LYS A 432 -38.07 2.98 -12.08
N ARG A 433 -37.44 4.07 -12.51
CA ARG A 433 -37.83 5.44 -12.21
C ARG A 433 -38.44 6.08 -13.45
N THR A 434 -39.58 6.75 -13.26
CA THR A 434 -40.26 7.47 -14.35
C THR A 434 -39.46 8.71 -14.73
N ASP A 435 -39.05 8.81 -16.00
CA ASP A 435 -38.44 9.96 -16.63
C ASP A 435 -39.32 10.61 -17.69
N ILE A 436 -40.39 9.91 -18.14
CA ILE A 436 -41.42 10.46 -19.03
C ILE A 436 -42.82 10.20 -18.48
N ILE A 437 -43.62 11.24 -18.44
CA ILE A 437 -45.07 11.17 -18.29
C ILE A 437 -45.72 11.52 -19.63
N LEU A 438 -46.32 10.52 -20.29
CA LEU A 438 -46.95 10.70 -21.60
C LEU A 438 -48.48 10.71 -21.46
N GLN A 439 -49.09 11.88 -21.70
CA GLN A 439 -50.54 12.02 -21.80
C GLN A 439 -51.01 11.68 -23.19
N MET A 440 -51.91 10.70 -23.34
CA MET A 440 -52.34 10.18 -24.62
C MET A 440 -53.29 11.14 -25.33
N ALA A 441 -53.18 11.22 -26.67
CA ALA A 441 -54.06 12.02 -27.49
C ALA A 441 -55.53 11.49 -27.50
N ALA A 442 -55.69 10.18 -27.37
CA ALA A 442 -56.96 9.47 -27.24
C ALA A 442 -56.77 8.27 -26.29
N PRO A 443 -57.84 7.81 -25.58
CA PRO A 443 -57.70 6.64 -24.70
C PRO A 443 -57.22 5.40 -25.43
N ILE A 444 -56.23 4.73 -24.83
CA ILE A 444 -55.68 3.47 -25.38
C ILE A 444 -56.75 2.38 -25.22
N PRO A 445 -57.18 1.71 -26.29
CA PRO A 445 -58.08 0.57 -26.20
C PRO A 445 -57.47 -0.56 -25.38
N ALA A 446 -58.25 -1.27 -24.59
CA ALA A 446 -57.77 -2.34 -23.71
C ALA A 446 -56.90 -3.40 -24.42
N ARG A 447 -57.23 -3.73 -25.67
CA ARG A 447 -56.46 -4.69 -26.53
C ARG A 447 -55.12 -4.18 -26.98
N LEU A 448 -54.88 -2.88 -26.92
CA LEU A 448 -53.61 -2.23 -27.35
C LEU A 448 -52.83 -1.69 -26.16
N MET A 449 -53.32 -1.92 -24.93
CA MET A 449 -52.65 -1.49 -23.71
C MET A 449 -51.25 -2.13 -23.63
N PRO A 450 -50.16 -1.35 -23.56
CA PRO A 450 -48.82 -1.90 -23.43
C PRO A 450 -48.62 -2.56 -22.05
N LYS A 451 -47.86 -3.64 -22.03
CA LYS A 451 -47.55 -4.35 -20.78
C LYS A 451 -46.40 -3.65 -20.06
N GLU A 452 -46.49 -3.54 -18.75
CA GLU A 452 -45.37 -3.07 -17.91
C GLU A 452 -44.12 -3.91 -18.16
N GLY A 453 -42.94 -3.26 -18.14
CA GLY A 453 -41.65 -3.88 -18.44
C GLY A 453 -41.33 -4.01 -19.93
N THR A 454 -42.27 -3.70 -20.86
CA THR A 454 -42.00 -3.77 -22.30
C THR A 454 -41.45 -2.42 -22.81
N THR A 455 -40.45 -2.47 -23.68
CA THR A 455 -39.94 -1.27 -24.38
C THR A 455 -40.76 -1.04 -25.66
N ILE A 456 -41.31 0.14 -25.80
CA ILE A 456 -42.16 0.55 -26.92
C ILE A 456 -41.69 1.89 -27.52
N PRO A 457 -41.87 2.06 -28.82
CA PRO A 457 -41.73 3.37 -29.44
C PRO A 457 -42.99 4.20 -29.21
N VAL A 458 -42.83 5.41 -28.72
CA VAL A 458 -43.89 6.39 -28.50
C VAL A 458 -43.56 7.72 -29.17
N GLU A 459 -44.60 8.48 -29.53
CA GLU A 459 -44.44 9.87 -29.95
C GLU A 459 -45.26 10.75 -29.02
N GLY A 460 -44.74 11.91 -28.68
CA GLY A 460 -45.44 12.92 -27.88
C GLY A 460 -44.82 14.28 -28.05
N ILE A 461 -45.53 15.31 -27.52
CA ILE A 461 -45.07 16.70 -27.58
C ILE A 461 -44.69 17.15 -26.17
N PRO A 462 -43.41 17.50 -25.88
CA PRO A 462 -42.97 18.02 -24.61
C PRO A 462 -43.65 19.34 -24.28
N VAL A 463 -44.17 19.46 -23.06
CA VAL A 463 -44.83 20.65 -22.56
C VAL A 463 -44.21 21.25 -21.29
N SER A 464 -43.63 20.41 -20.44
CA SER A 464 -42.89 20.80 -19.25
C SER A 464 -41.86 19.73 -18.86
N TYR A 465 -40.90 20.10 -18.02
CA TYR A 465 -40.00 19.16 -17.35
C TYR A 465 -39.68 19.63 -15.92
N GLU A 466 -39.36 18.67 -15.06
CA GLU A 466 -38.77 18.88 -13.75
C GLU A 466 -37.31 18.40 -13.79
N PRO A 467 -36.33 19.19 -13.33
CA PRO A 467 -34.92 18.85 -13.49
C PRO A 467 -34.40 17.85 -12.44
N ASN A 468 -35.02 17.75 -11.26
CA ASN A 468 -34.55 16.88 -10.17
C ASN A 468 -35.69 16.44 -9.21
N PRO A 469 -36.10 15.16 -9.18
CA PRO A 469 -35.71 14.16 -10.19
C PRO A 469 -36.17 14.55 -11.59
N PHE A 470 -35.41 14.14 -12.63
CA PHE A 470 -35.79 14.50 -13.99
C PHE A 470 -37.06 13.80 -14.42
N VAL A 471 -38.06 14.56 -14.86
CA VAL A 471 -39.30 14.04 -15.43
C VAL A 471 -39.77 14.98 -16.55
N MET A 472 -39.88 14.47 -17.77
CA MET A 472 -40.44 15.19 -18.90
C MET A 472 -41.92 14.86 -19.07
N THR A 473 -42.80 15.87 -19.03
CA THR A 473 -44.22 15.69 -19.34
C THR A 473 -44.44 15.97 -20.83
N MET A 474 -45.05 14.99 -21.51
CA MET A 474 -45.41 15.06 -22.92
C MET A 474 -46.92 14.88 -23.09
N THR A 475 -47.47 15.54 -24.11
CA THR A 475 -48.91 15.46 -24.45
C THR A 475 -49.07 14.93 -25.87
N LYS A 476 -50.31 14.69 -26.28
CA LYS A 476 -50.70 14.15 -27.60
C LYS A 476 -49.97 12.83 -27.89
N GLY A 477 -49.84 11.98 -26.86
CA GLY A 477 -49.16 10.70 -26.96
C GLY A 477 -49.76 9.76 -27.97
N VAL A 478 -48.91 9.11 -28.76
CA VAL A 478 -49.29 8.09 -29.74
C VAL A 478 -48.36 6.90 -29.62
N LEU A 479 -48.94 5.68 -29.63
CA LEU A 479 -48.16 4.44 -29.72
C LEU A 479 -47.74 4.22 -31.19
N LEU A 480 -46.44 4.17 -31.44
CA LEU A 480 -45.95 3.86 -32.75
C LEU A 480 -45.92 2.34 -33.01
N ARG A 481 -46.21 1.93 -34.22
CA ARG A 481 -46.14 0.49 -34.55
C ARG A 481 -44.69 0.10 -34.73
N THR A 482 -44.22 -0.92 -33.98
CA THR A 482 -42.95 -1.57 -34.29
C THR A 482 -43.07 -2.22 -35.68
N ALA A 483 -42.21 -1.83 -36.61
CA ALA A 483 -42.16 -2.53 -37.91
C ALA A 483 -41.90 -4.02 -37.63
N ALA A 484 -42.79 -4.88 -38.11
CA ALA A 484 -42.61 -6.32 -37.98
C ALA A 484 -41.26 -6.73 -38.55
N PRO A 485 -40.48 -7.58 -37.89
CA PRO A 485 -39.20 -8.05 -38.42
C PRO A 485 -39.45 -8.66 -39.78
N LYS A 486 -38.79 -8.13 -40.85
CA LYS A 486 -38.82 -8.74 -42.18
C LYS A 486 -38.44 -10.20 -42.02
N LYS A 487 -39.40 -11.11 -42.24
CA LYS A 487 -39.13 -12.55 -42.31
C LYS A 487 -37.98 -12.74 -43.29
N ALA A 488 -36.88 -13.28 -42.82
CA ALA A 488 -35.77 -13.68 -43.66
C ALA A 488 -36.30 -14.62 -44.74
N ALA A 489 -36.08 -14.28 -46.01
CA ALA A 489 -36.46 -15.13 -47.13
C ALA A 489 -35.82 -16.52 -46.97
N PRO A 490 -36.55 -17.61 -47.21
CA PRO A 490 -36.01 -18.95 -47.09
C PRO A 490 -34.83 -19.12 -48.06
N LYS A 491 -33.66 -19.47 -47.53
CA LYS A 491 -32.50 -19.86 -48.33
C LYS A 491 -32.88 -21.04 -49.20
N LYS A 492 -32.95 -20.84 -50.53
CA LYS A 492 -33.11 -21.93 -51.51
C LYS A 492 -32.00 -22.97 -51.27
N GLY A 493 -32.38 -24.19 -50.97
CA GLY A 493 -31.51 -25.32 -50.74
C GLY A 493 -30.51 -25.52 -51.87
N ALA A 494 -29.26 -25.63 -51.54
CA ALA A 494 -28.20 -26.07 -52.45
C ALA A 494 -28.44 -27.53 -52.80
N ARG A 495 -28.66 -27.76 -54.09
CA ARG A 495 -28.83 -29.07 -54.73
C ARG A 495 -27.52 -29.86 -54.57
N ARG A 496 -27.60 -30.96 -53.84
CA ARG A 496 -26.51 -31.93 -53.69
C ARG A 496 -26.33 -32.66 -55.00
N THR A 497 -25.27 -32.42 -55.73
CA THR A 497 -24.84 -33.28 -56.86
C THR A 497 -24.02 -34.43 -56.28
N THR A 498 -24.58 -35.61 -56.35
CA THR A 498 -23.89 -36.87 -56.25
C THR A 498 -23.12 -37.13 -57.57
N SER A 499 -21.82 -37.26 -57.51
CA SER A 499 -21.05 -37.94 -58.55
C SER A 499 -20.31 -39.12 -57.94
N SER A 500 -20.69 -40.27 -58.44
CA SER A 500 -19.98 -41.54 -58.35
C SER A 500 -18.67 -41.46 -59.15
N GLN A 501 -17.60 -41.81 -58.61
CA GLN A 501 -16.59 -42.81 -59.01
C GLN A 501 -15.50 -42.88 -57.97
#